data_acd19b6a16070092338dc8c23b82401e
#
_entry.id   acd19b6a16070092338dc8c23b82401e
#
_cell.length_a   1.000
_cell.length_b   1.000
_cell.length_c   1.000
_cell.angle_alpha   90.00
_cell.angle_beta   90.00
_cell.angle_gamma   90.00
#
_symmetry.space_group_name_H-M   'P 1'
#
loop_
_entity.id
_entity.type
_entity.pdbx_description
1 polymer ?
#
loop_
_entity_poly.entity_id
_entity_poly.type
_entity_poly.pdbx_seq_one_letter_code
_entity_poly.pdbx_strand_id
1 'polypeptide(L)'
;MERFANSTFERAVLGGMISYRGIIEEYEGDLSSSLFYYDDSKDIYEAIMYLYKNNKAISEATVVERLRQKDQLEFVRGKEYIYSLKDDIINKYFFGPYINELKELAYKRLVAEEAQKLLEGLEGDEDINTLLDKFERATEPSTTSEDDNSLVDIMGNIFNELEDGKMIDKVKTGIPVIDKCTNGIAPSELVTIGAKSGVGKSALAIRMAINMYKLGKKVLIVSREMSKRQVAERILLAHSGVTKEQYENRDFDDKAWVKIVETMEMFSTDDIIIDDKISTIQEIKQAVRHFKPDVLIVDYVQLLTPNNPKDSRERQVADISRELKKMTSDFEMIVIQLTQLAEKGIGNYKPSGESYTRESRAIYHDSNCVIYVHHVTEEKEIEIAHNRTVLKERQNKEETKEMLKRLEGIGTRLVEIIVDKNRSGSVGSDYYWFSGKEMSYYPIV
;
A
#
# COMPACT_ATOMS: atom_id res chain seq x y z
N MET A 1 -34.17 -0.54 -8.10
CA MET A 1 -33.39 -1.78 -8.26
C MET A 1 -33.67 -2.47 -9.60
N GLU A 2 -34.90 -2.64 -10.03
CA GLU A 2 -35.27 -3.30 -11.31
C GLU A 2 -34.57 -2.75 -12.56
N ARG A 3 -34.23 -1.46 -12.59
CA ARG A 3 -33.40 -0.85 -13.67
C ARG A 3 -32.00 -1.44 -13.82
N PHE A 4 -31.53 -2.19 -12.81
CA PHE A 4 -30.25 -2.91 -12.79
C PHE A 4 -30.46 -4.42 -12.85
N ALA A 5 -31.47 -4.87 -13.60
CA ALA A 5 -31.79 -6.27 -13.84
C ALA A 5 -31.92 -6.54 -15.34
N ASN A 6 -31.59 -7.76 -15.76
CA ASN A 6 -31.77 -8.20 -17.14
C ASN A 6 -32.24 -9.65 -17.16
N SER A 7 -33.55 -9.84 -17.27
CA SER A 7 -34.17 -11.17 -17.26
C SER A 7 -33.69 -12.05 -18.41
N THR A 8 -33.33 -11.47 -19.56
CA THR A 8 -32.84 -12.24 -20.71
C THR A 8 -31.47 -12.86 -20.42
N PHE A 9 -30.57 -12.10 -19.78
CA PHE A 9 -29.25 -12.62 -19.42
C PHE A 9 -29.34 -13.64 -18.27
N GLU A 10 -30.20 -13.39 -17.27
CA GLU A 10 -30.42 -14.35 -16.19
C GLU A 10 -30.92 -15.68 -16.72
N ARG A 11 -31.94 -15.66 -17.60
CA ARG A 11 -32.47 -16.85 -18.26
C ARG A 11 -31.43 -17.58 -19.10
N ALA A 12 -30.65 -16.85 -19.88
CA ALA A 12 -29.61 -17.42 -20.74
C ALA A 12 -28.52 -18.13 -19.91
N VAL A 13 -28.10 -17.53 -18.79
CA VAL A 13 -27.10 -18.14 -17.89
C VAL A 13 -27.69 -19.39 -17.23
N LEU A 14 -28.89 -19.33 -16.67
CA LEU A 14 -29.55 -20.49 -16.04
C LEU A 14 -29.77 -21.63 -17.03
N GLY A 15 -30.25 -21.32 -18.25
CA GLY A 15 -30.43 -22.31 -19.31
C GLY A 15 -29.12 -22.99 -19.69
N GLY A 16 -28.03 -22.20 -19.74
CA GLY A 16 -26.69 -22.71 -20.01
C GLY A 16 -26.18 -23.64 -18.91
N MET A 17 -26.35 -23.28 -17.66
CA MET A 17 -25.97 -24.13 -16.54
C MET A 17 -26.73 -25.48 -16.55
N ILE A 18 -27.96 -25.49 -16.99
CA ILE A 18 -28.75 -26.74 -17.15
C ILE A 18 -28.21 -27.57 -18.32
N SER A 19 -27.86 -26.94 -19.44
CA SER A 19 -27.55 -27.63 -20.69
C SER A 19 -26.07 -28.03 -20.81
N TYR A 20 -25.17 -27.30 -20.16
CA TYR A 20 -23.69 -27.47 -20.28
C TYR A 20 -23.03 -27.49 -18.90
N ARG A 21 -22.89 -28.68 -18.31
CA ARG A 21 -22.25 -28.82 -16.98
C ARG A 21 -20.87 -28.17 -16.90
N GLY A 22 -20.08 -28.24 -17.97
CA GLY A 22 -18.75 -27.62 -18.02
C GLY A 22 -18.74 -26.08 -17.83
N ILE A 23 -19.88 -25.41 -18.01
CA ILE A 23 -20.00 -23.97 -17.70
C ILE A 23 -19.93 -23.72 -16.20
N ILE A 24 -20.55 -24.57 -15.39
CA ILE A 24 -20.50 -24.43 -13.93
C ILE A 24 -19.05 -24.62 -13.47
N GLU A 25 -18.33 -25.61 -14.03
CA GLU A 25 -16.93 -25.88 -13.72
C GLU A 25 -15.99 -24.72 -14.17
N GLU A 26 -16.27 -24.13 -15.35
CA GLU A 26 -15.47 -23.03 -15.92
C GLU A 26 -15.69 -21.69 -15.19
N TYR A 27 -16.89 -21.44 -14.66
CA TYR A 27 -17.28 -20.17 -14.04
C TYR A 27 -17.69 -20.31 -12.56
N GLU A 28 -17.28 -21.36 -11.87
CA GLU A 28 -17.69 -21.65 -10.48
C GLU A 28 -17.43 -20.48 -9.54
N GLY A 29 -16.25 -19.86 -9.63
CA GLY A 29 -15.87 -18.69 -8.82
C GLY A 29 -16.62 -17.39 -9.17
N ASP A 30 -17.23 -17.35 -10.33
CA ASP A 30 -17.95 -16.19 -10.84
C ASP A 30 -19.47 -16.27 -10.63
N LEU A 31 -19.99 -17.47 -10.34
CA LEU A 31 -21.41 -17.74 -10.18
C LEU A 31 -21.84 -17.65 -8.71
N SER A 32 -22.72 -16.74 -8.41
CA SER A 32 -23.34 -16.61 -7.08
C SER A 32 -24.82 -16.25 -7.19
N SER A 33 -25.59 -16.51 -6.15
CA SER A 33 -27.02 -16.14 -6.08
C SER A 33 -27.25 -14.64 -6.23
N SER A 34 -26.28 -13.82 -5.80
CA SER A 34 -26.33 -12.34 -5.88
C SER A 34 -26.27 -11.79 -7.32
N LEU A 35 -25.80 -12.58 -8.29
CA LEU A 35 -25.84 -12.19 -9.70
C LEU A 35 -27.26 -11.97 -10.20
N PHE A 36 -28.20 -12.77 -9.69
CA PHE A 36 -29.59 -12.75 -10.12
C PHE A 36 -30.40 -11.73 -9.33
N TYR A 37 -31.22 -10.98 -10.00
CA TYR A 37 -32.14 -10.01 -9.39
C TYR A 37 -33.47 -10.66 -9.03
N TYR A 38 -34.02 -11.44 -9.96
CA TYR A 38 -35.35 -12.06 -9.78
C TYR A 38 -35.26 -13.26 -8.84
N ASP A 39 -36.19 -13.35 -7.89
CA ASP A 39 -36.18 -14.42 -6.89
C ASP A 39 -36.42 -15.79 -7.52
N ASP A 40 -37.24 -15.88 -8.59
CA ASP A 40 -37.39 -17.12 -9.37
C ASP A 40 -36.05 -17.56 -9.99
N SER A 41 -35.22 -16.63 -10.49
CA SER A 41 -33.88 -16.94 -10.99
C SER A 41 -32.92 -17.42 -9.89
N LYS A 42 -32.97 -16.80 -8.70
CA LYS A 42 -32.17 -17.23 -7.53
C LYS A 42 -32.52 -18.64 -7.08
N ASP A 43 -33.84 -18.96 -6.99
CA ASP A 43 -34.31 -20.28 -6.59
C ASP A 43 -33.88 -21.35 -7.59
N ILE A 44 -33.96 -21.08 -8.89
CA ILE A 44 -33.47 -21.96 -9.94
C ILE A 44 -31.96 -22.18 -9.84
N TYR A 45 -31.20 -21.10 -9.67
CA TYR A 45 -29.75 -21.17 -9.47
C TYR A 45 -29.38 -22.06 -8.28
N GLU A 46 -30.03 -21.87 -7.13
CA GLU A 46 -29.78 -22.68 -5.94
C GLU A 46 -30.14 -24.16 -6.15
N ALA A 47 -31.18 -24.43 -6.89
CA ALA A 47 -31.56 -25.81 -7.23
C ALA A 47 -30.49 -26.48 -8.12
N ILE A 48 -29.94 -25.75 -9.12
CA ILE A 48 -28.90 -26.23 -10.01
C ILE A 48 -27.60 -26.47 -9.19
N MET A 49 -27.18 -25.51 -8.36
CA MET A 49 -25.98 -25.63 -7.55
C MET A 49 -26.07 -26.73 -6.49
N TYR A 50 -27.27 -26.98 -5.94
CA TYR A 50 -27.48 -28.12 -5.06
C TYR A 50 -27.24 -29.46 -5.80
N LEU A 51 -27.76 -29.60 -7.03
CA LEU A 51 -27.54 -30.80 -7.84
C LEU A 51 -26.06 -30.99 -8.19
N TYR A 52 -25.38 -29.89 -8.56
CA TYR A 52 -23.94 -29.85 -8.86
C TYR A 52 -23.10 -30.31 -7.66
N LYS A 53 -23.24 -29.64 -6.51
CA LYS A 53 -22.46 -29.91 -5.28
C LYS A 53 -22.71 -31.34 -4.74
N ASN A 54 -23.85 -31.95 -5.03
CA ASN A 54 -24.16 -33.32 -4.63
C ASN A 54 -23.87 -34.34 -5.73
N ASN A 55 -23.14 -33.98 -6.78
CA ASN A 55 -22.77 -34.85 -7.91
C ASN A 55 -24.00 -35.56 -8.57
N LYS A 56 -25.16 -34.87 -8.61
CA LYS A 56 -26.36 -35.35 -9.29
C LYS A 56 -26.39 -34.87 -10.73
N ALA A 57 -27.10 -35.60 -11.58
CA ALA A 57 -27.29 -35.16 -12.95
C ALA A 57 -28.10 -33.85 -12.99
N ILE A 58 -27.63 -32.89 -13.79
CA ILE A 58 -28.29 -31.61 -14.01
C ILE A 58 -29.04 -31.71 -15.34
N SER A 59 -30.36 -31.55 -15.27
CA SER A 59 -31.26 -31.48 -16.41
C SER A 59 -32.52 -30.75 -15.98
N GLU A 60 -33.35 -30.31 -16.91
CA GLU A 60 -34.63 -29.65 -16.62
C GLU A 60 -35.48 -30.51 -15.69
N ALA A 61 -35.55 -31.83 -15.92
CA ALA A 61 -36.32 -32.75 -15.10
C ALA A 61 -35.83 -32.85 -13.66
N THR A 62 -34.51 -32.90 -13.44
CA THR A 62 -33.93 -32.96 -12.09
C THR A 62 -34.04 -31.64 -11.35
N VAL A 63 -33.94 -30.50 -12.04
CA VAL A 63 -34.19 -29.16 -11.47
C VAL A 63 -35.65 -29.00 -11.05
N VAL A 64 -36.58 -29.38 -11.92
CA VAL A 64 -38.03 -29.39 -11.59
C VAL A 64 -38.30 -30.23 -10.35
N GLU A 65 -37.76 -31.46 -10.29
CA GLU A 65 -37.94 -32.34 -9.14
C GLU A 65 -37.36 -31.76 -7.85
N ARG A 66 -36.17 -31.09 -7.93
CA ARG A 66 -35.58 -30.43 -6.79
C ARG A 66 -36.40 -29.25 -6.29
N LEU A 67 -36.93 -28.43 -7.19
CA LEU A 67 -37.80 -27.28 -6.85
C LEU A 67 -39.13 -27.78 -6.27
N ARG A 68 -39.67 -28.91 -6.77
CA ARG A 68 -40.87 -29.54 -6.19
C ARG A 68 -40.63 -30.03 -4.75
N GLN A 69 -39.48 -30.65 -4.48
CA GLN A 69 -39.11 -31.11 -3.13
C GLN A 69 -38.95 -29.95 -2.12
N LYS A 70 -38.71 -28.74 -2.61
CA LYS A 70 -38.64 -27.52 -1.80
C LYS A 70 -39.95 -26.71 -1.76
N ASP A 71 -41.02 -27.21 -2.38
CA ASP A 71 -42.31 -26.51 -2.57
C ASP A 71 -42.14 -25.14 -3.30
N GLN A 72 -41.08 -25.00 -4.10
CA GLN A 72 -40.75 -23.76 -4.82
C GLN A 72 -41.21 -23.77 -6.31
N LEU A 73 -41.66 -24.91 -6.85
CA LEU A 73 -41.90 -25.04 -8.28
C LEU A 73 -42.97 -24.05 -8.82
N GLU A 74 -43.99 -23.75 -8.06
CA GLU A 74 -45.04 -22.80 -8.47
C GLU A 74 -44.51 -21.34 -8.40
N PHE A 75 -43.62 -21.03 -7.45
CA PHE A 75 -43.00 -19.71 -7.34
C PHE A 75 -42.08 -19.38 -8.52
N VAL A 76 -41.45 -20.40 -9.12
CA VAL A 76 -40.62 -20.26 -10.32
C VAL A 76 -41.37 -20.45 -11.63
N ARG A 77 -42.66 -20.12 -11.66
CA ARG A 77 -43.57 -20.15 -12.83
C ARG A 77 -43.81 -21.56 -13.42
N GLY A 78 -43.60 -22.59 -12.60
CA GLY A 78 -43.91 -23.97 -12.97
C GLY A 78 -42.85 -24.63 -13.88
N LYS A 79 -43.13 -25.89 -14.22
CA LYS A 79 -42.21 -26.73 -14.99
C LYS A 79 -41.99 -26.23 -16.41
N GLU A 80 -43.01 -25.68 -17.07
CA GLU A 80 -42.93 -25.15 -18.43
C GLU A 80 -41.87 -24.05 -18.57
N TYR A 81 -41.76 -23.21 -17.54
CA TYR A 81 -40.75 -22.15 -17.51
C TYR A 81 -39.34 -22.75 -17.45
N ILE A 82 -39.11 -23.76 -16.61
CA ILE A 82 -37.78 -24.42 -16.53
C ILE A 82 -37.40 -25.05 -17.88
N TYR A 83 -38.35 -25.71 -18.55
CA TYR A 83 -38.15 -26.31 -19.86
C TYR A 83 -37.87 -25.25 -20.94
N SER A 84 -38.42 -24.02 -20.84
CA SER A 84 -38.19 -22.95 -21.79
C SER A 84 -36.81 -22.30 -21.70
N LEU A 85 -36.11 -22.47 -20.56
CA LEU A 85 -34.79 -21.83 -20.36
C LEU A 85 -33.74 -22.27 -21.39
N LYS A 86 -33.85 -23.49 -21.90
CA LYS A 86 -32.92 -23.97 -22.96
C LYS A 86 -33.12 -23.27 -24.30
N ASP A 87 -34.29 -22.68 -24.56
CA ASP A 87 -34.61 -22.03 -25.82
C ASP A 87 -33.91 -20.66 -25.90
N ASP A 88 -33.46 -20.10 -24.78
CA ASP A 88 -32.76 -18.83 -24.68
C ASP A 88 -31.23 -18.97 -24.86
N ILE A 89 -30.72 -20.19 -25.02
CA ILE A 89 -29.29 -20.46 -25.22
C ILE A 89 -28.90 -20.20 -26.66
N ILE A 90 -28.15 -19.10 -26.90
CA ILE A 90 -27.70 -18.72 -28.24
C ILE A 90 -26.42 -19.47 -28.62
N ASN A 91 -25.42 -19.54 -27.75
CA ASN A 91 -24.14 -20.26 -27.98
C ASN A 91 -23.31 -20.27 -26.68
N LYS A 92 -22.57 -21.36 -26.40
CA LYS A 92 -21.70 -21.48 -25.23
C LYS A 92 -20.60 -20.39 -25.15
N TYR A 93 -20.18 -19.84 -26.26
CA TYR A 93 -19.14 -18.78 -26.30
C TYR A 93 -19.61 -17.43 -25.78
N PHE A 94 -20.92 -17.23 -25.57
CA PHE A 94 -21.47 -15.97 -25.05
C PHE A 94 -21.69 -15.98 -23.52
N PHE A 95 -21.41 -17.07 -22.82
CA PHE A 95 -21.62 -17.12 -21.38
C PHE A 95 -20.74 -16.15 -20.60
N GLY A 96 -19.44 -16.10 -20.87
CA GLY A 96 -18.53 -15.14 -20.26
C GLY A 96 -19.03 -13.70 -20.34
N PRO A 97 -19.37 -13.18 -21.52
CA PRO A 97 -20.01 -11.87 -21.66
C PRO A 97 -21.28 -11.69 -20.84
N TYR A 98 -22.18 -12.68 -20.80
CA TYR A 98 -23.43 -12.55 -20.02
C TYR A 98 -23.20 -12.56 -18.51
N ILE A 99 -22.28 -13.40 -18.04
CA ILE A 99 -21.88 -13.42 -16.62
C ILE A 99 -21.26 -12.09 -16.24
N ASN A 100 -20.39 -11.51 -17.07
CA ASN A 100 -19.78 -10.21 -16.83
C ASN A 100 -20.81 -9.08 -16.77
N GLU A 101 -21.80 -9.08 -17.65
CA GLU A 101 -22.91 -8.13 -17.60
C GLU A 101 -23.75 -8.29 -16.33
N LEU A 102 -24.04 -9.52 -15.92
CA LEU A 102 -24.75 -9.78 -14.67
C LEU A 102 -23.95 -9.35 -13.45
N LYS A 103 -22.61 -9.54 -13.45
CA LYS A 103 -21.71 -9.02 -12.41
C LYS A 103 -21.77 -7.50 -12.31
N GLU A 104 -21.72 -6.80 -13.46
CA GLU A 104 -21.84 -5.34 -13.49
C GLU A 104 -23.19 -4.87 -12.95
N LEU A 105 -24.28 -5.52 -13.33
CA LEU A 105 -25.63 -5.21 -12.83
C LEU A 105 -25.75 -5.51 -11.33
N ALA A 106 -25.19 -6.62 -10.85
CA ALA A 106 -25.17 -6.97 -9.43
C ALA A 106 -24.38 -5.94 -8.62
N TYR A 107 -23.23 -5.50 -9.12
CA TYR A 107 -22.44 -4.45 -8.49
C TYR A 107 -23.20 -3.11 -8.44
N LYS A 108 -23.88 -2.72 -9.52
CA LYS A 108 -24.74 -1.52 -9.51
C LYS A 108 -25.85 -1.60 -8.47
N ARG A 109 -26.45 -2.81 -8.26
CA ARG A 109 -27.45 -3.04 -7.20
C ARG A 109 -26.83 -2.84 -5.82
N LEU A 110 -25.69 -3.47 -5.58
CA LEU A 110 -24.95 -3.36 -4.31
C LEU A 110 -24.66 -1.89 -3.97
N VAL A 111 -24.09 -1.14 -4.92
CA VAL A 111 -23.78 0.30 -4.73
C VAL A 111 -25.06 1.09 -4.44
N ALA A 112 -26.16 0.80 -5.12
CA ALA A 112 -27.42 1.49 -4.90
C ALA A 112 -28.05 1.19 -3.53
N GLU A 113 -27.94 -0.06 -3.04
CA GLU A 113 -28.37 -0.46 -1.70
C GLU A 113 -27.55 0.21 -0.60
N GLU A 114 -26.23 0.20 -0.74
CA GLU A 114 -25.34 0.83 0.23
C GLU A 114 -25.47 2.36 0.22
N ALA A 115 -25.70 2.99 -0.95
CA ALA A 115 -26.02 4.42 -1.04
C ALA A 115 -27.34 4.77 -0.33
N GLN A 116 -28.33 3.91 -0.38
CA GLN A 116 -29.57 4.10 0.36
C GLN A 116 -29.35 4.00 1.88
N LYS A 117 -28.57 3.01 2.35
CA LYS A 117 -28.17 2.89 3.77
C LYS A 117 -27.38 4.11 4.24
N LEU A 118 -26.49 4.64 3.38
CA LEU A 118 -25.76 5.86 3.65
C LEU A 118 -26.73 7.06 3.85
N LEU A 119 -27.71 7.22 2.97
CA LEU A 119 -28.72 8.28 3.09
C LEU A 119 -29.55 8.13 4.38
N GLU A 120 -29.99 6.93 4.70
CA GLU A 120 -30.73 6.63 5.95
C GLU A 120 -29.85 6.92 7.19
N GLY A 121 -28.57 6.61 7.16
CA GLY A 121 -27.63 6.92 8.23
C GLY A 121 -27.38 8.43 8.42
N LEU A 122 -27.44 9.21 7.34
CA LEU A 122 -27.31 10.68 7.40
C LEU A 122 -28.52 11.36 8.05
N GLU A 123 -29.71 10.72 8.09
CA GLU A 123 -30.88 11.18 8.83
C GLU A 123 -30.78 10.90 10.34
N GLY A 124 -29.85 10.06 10.78
CA GLY A 124 -29.56 9.72 12.17
C GLY A 124 -28.42 10.52 12.79
N ASP A 125 -27.97 10.13 14.00
CA ASP A 125 -26.90 10.79 14.74
C ASP A 125 -25.50 10.15 14.46
N GLU A 126 -25.36 9.36 13.40
CA GLU A 126 -24.10 8.65 13.10
C GLU A 126 -23.09 9.59 12.43
N ASP A 127 -21.81 9.48 12.83
CA ASP A 127 -20.75 10.30 12.25
C ASP A 127 -20.56 10.04 10.75
N ILE A 128 -20.50 11.11 9.97
CA ILE A 128 -20.41 11.04 8.50
C ILE A 128 -19.21 10.26 7.99
N ASN A 129 -18.05 10.34 8.69
CA ASN A 129 -16.86 9.60 8.27
C ASN A 129 -17.05 8.11 8.51
N THR A 130 -17.72 7.73 9.59
CA THR A 130 -18.08 6.33 9.88
C THR A 130 -19.03 5.78 8.82
N LEU A 131 -20.01 6.56 8.40
CA LEU A 131 -20.95 6.18 7.33
C LEU A 131 -20.24 6.00 5.98
N LEU A 132 -19.34 6.93 5.63
CA LEU A 132 -18.56 6.85 4.40
C LEU A 132 -17.62 5.64 4.42
N ASP A 133 -16.94 5.37 5.53
CA ASP A 133 -16.09 4.16 5.68
C ASP A 133 -16.91 2.86 5.53
N LYS A 134 -18.14 2.80 6.06
CA LYS A 134 -19.03 1.64 5.89
C LYS A 134 -19.43 1.46 4.42
N PHE A 135 -19.85 2.56 3.77
CA PHE A 135 -20.22 2.54 2.36
C PHE A 135 -19.06 2.08 1.47
N GLU A 136 -17.87 2.65 1.68
CA GLU A 136 -16.69 2.31 0.91
C GLU A 136 -16.31 0.83 1.06
N ARG A 137 -16.28 0.30 2.30
CA ARG A 137 -15.99 -1.13 2.56
C ARG A 137 -17.00 -2.07 1.92
N ALA A 138 -18.28 -1.69 1.95
CA ALA A 138 -19.35 -2.52 1.38
C ALA A 138 -19.36 -2.50 -0.15
N THR A 139 -18.87 -1.41 -0.77
CA THR A 139 -18.83 -1.22 -2.22
C THR A 139 -17.44 -1.47 -2.83
N GLU A 140 -16.41 -1.78 -2.03
CA GLU A 140 -15.14 -2.26 -2.56
C GLU A 140 -15.39 -3.56 -3.34
N PRO A 141 -15.00 -3.64 -4.63
CA PRO A 141 -15.10 -4.90 -5.36
C PRO A 141 -14.30 -5.96 -4.58
N SER A 142 -14.96 -7.01 -4.14
CA SER A 142 -14.26 -8.17 -3.58
C SER A 142 -13.40 -8.75 -4.70
N THR A 143 -12.13 -8.42 -4.70
CA THR A 143 -11.12 -8.96 -5.63
C THR A 143 -10.73 -10.40 -5.28
N THR A 144 -11.33 -10.96 -4.25
CA THR A 144 -11.13 -12.36 -3.88
C THR A 144 -12.21 -13.22 -4.54
N SER A 145 -11.89 -13.80 -5.70
CA SER A 145 -12.49 -15.08 -6.07
C SER A 145 -12.16 -16.06 -4.93
N GLU A 146 -13.15 -16.77 -4.41
CA GLU A 146 -12.93 -17.79 -3.36
C GLU A 146 -11.93 -18.88 -3.82
N ASP A 147 -11.67 -18.99 -5.12
CA ASP A 147 -10.79 -19.97 -5.74
C ASP A 147 -9.28 -19.61 -5.61
N ASP A 148 -8.91 -18.32 -5.48
CA ASP A 148 -7.50 -17.91 -5.36
C ASP A 148 -6.88 -18.17 -3.97
N ASN A 149 -7.64 -18.69 -3.00
CA ASN A 149 -7.16 -18.91 -1.63
C ASN A 149 -6.63 -20.32 -1.37
N SER A 150 -6.70 -21.26 -2.33
CA SER A 150 -6.09 -22.57 -2.13
C SER A 150 -4.56 -22.46 -2.22
N LEU A 151 -3.84 -23.16 -1.34
CA LEU A 151 -2.38 -23.18 -1.37
C LEU A 151 -1.85 -23.64 -2.74
N VAL A 152 -2.57 -24.53 -3.41
CA VAL A 152 -2.20 -25.07 -4.73
C VAL A 152 -2.29 -23.99 -5.80
N ASP A 153 -3.35 -23.17 -5.78
CA ASP A 153 -3.55 -22.09 -6.75
C ASP A 153 -2.54 -20.97 -6.52
N ILE A 154 -2.29 -20.60 -5.25
CA ILE A 154 -1.25 -19.63 -4.89
C ILE A 154 0.13 -20.13 -5.36
N MET A 155 0.46 -21.40 -5.15
CA MET A 155 1.71 -22.00 -5.64
C MET A 155 1.76 -22.06 -7.17
N GLY A 156 0.63 -22.33 -7.84
CA GLY A 156 0.51 -22.32 -9.29
C GLY A 156 0.79 -20.94 -9.88
N ASN A 157 0.23 -19.89 -9.28
CA ASN A 157 0.48 -18.50 -9.68
C ASN A 157 1.96 -18.13 -9.49
N ILE A 158 2.55 -18.48 -8.34
CA ILE A 158 4.00 -18.27 -8.10
C ILE A 158 4.84 -19.03 -9.14
N PHE A 159 4.47 -20.24 -9.49
CA PHE A 159 5.19 -21.03 -10.49
C PHE A 159 5.13 -20.38 -11.88
N ASN A 160 3.95 -19.91 -12.29
CA ASN A 160 3.77 -19.21 -13.56
C ASN A 160 4.58 -17.89 -13.60
N GLU A 161 4.60 -17.14 -12.49
CA GLU A 161 5.42 -15.93 -12.36
C GLU A 161 6.92 -16.23 -12.49
N LEU A 162 7.37 -17.37 -11.92
CA LEU A 162 8.77 -17.80 -12.03
C LEU A 162 9.12 -18.25 -13.47
N GLU A 163 8.21 -18.96 -14.18
CA GLU A 163 8.41 -19.33 -15.58
C GLU A 163 8.44 -18.10 -16.51
N ASP A 164 7.58 -17.11 -16.26
CA ASP A 164 7.55 -15.83 -16.98
C ASP A 164 8.74 -14.93 -16.64
N GLY A 165 9.58 -15.30 -15.67
CA GLY A 165 10.68 -14.48 -15.17
C GLY A 165 10.21 -13.24 -14.42
N LYS A 166 8.95 -13.17 -14.04
CA LYS A 166 8.39 -12.11 -13.19
C LYS A 166 8.79 -12.37 -11.73
N MET A 167 9.84 -11.73 -11.29
CA MET A 167 10.14 -11.64 -9.85
C MET A 167 9.21 -10.60 -9.20
N ILE A 168 8.91 -10.78 -7.90
CA ILE A 168 8.25 -9.71 -7.09
C ILE A 168 9.01 -8.41 -7.35
N ASP A 169 8.30 -7.40 -7.86
CA ASP A 169 8.89 -6.11 -8.28
C ASP A 169 9.30 -5.29 -7.05
N LYS A 170 10.42 -5.69 -6.43
CA LYS A 170 11.00 -4.97 -5.30
C LYS A 170 11.62 -3.67 -5.77
N VAL A 171 11.18 -2.58 -5.17
CA VAL A 171 11.65 -1.23 -5.51
C VAL A 171 12.92 -0.90 -4.73
N LYS A 172 14.00 -0.60 -5.44
CA LYS A 172 15.26 -0.17 -4.82
C LYS A 172 15.12 1.20 -4.19
N THR A 173 15.65 1.35 -2.98
CA THR A 173 15.66 2.63 -2.26
C THR A 173 16.76 3.57 -2.75
N GLY A 174 17.78 3.03 -3.42
CA GLY A 174 18.98 3.75 -3.83
C GLY A 174 19.94 4.06 -2.66
N ILE A 175 19.69 3.48 -1.48
CA ILE A 175 20.58 3.56 -0.32
C ILE A 175 21.28 2.19 -0.17
N PRO A 176 22.59 2.13 -0.43
CA PRO A 176 23.30 0.86 -0.56
C PRO A 176 23.10 -0.14 0.57
N VAL A 177 23.16 0.30 1.83
CA VAL A 177 22.98 -0.60 2.98
C VAL A 177 21.54 -1.15 3.07
N ILE A 178 20.55 -0.32 2.77
CA ILE A 178 19.15 -0.74 2.78
C ILE A 178 18.93 -1.76 1.67
N ASP A 179 19.35 -1.43 0.46
CA ASP A 179 19.19 -2.29 -0.71
C ASP A 179 19.98 -3.62 -0.60
N LYS A 180 21.13 -3.61 0.09
CA LYS A 180 21.89 -4.82 0.40
C LYS A 180 21.14 -5.72 1.37
N CYS A 181 20.49 -5.16 2.39
CA CYS A 181 19.77 -5.94 3.40
C CYS A 181 18.41 -6.44 2.90
N THR A 182 17.68 -5.63 2.11
CA THR A 182 16.29 -5.91 1.71
C THR A 182 16.16 -6.47 0.30
N ASN A 183 17.18 -6.29 -0.53
CA ASN A 183 17.10 -6.46 -2.00
C ASN A 183 16.03 -5.58 -2.67
N GLY A 184 15.70 -4.43 -2.08
CA GLY A 184 14.56 -3.57 -2.41
C GLY A 184 13.36 -3.82 -1.50
N ILE A 185 12.39 -2.90 -1.52
CA ILE A 185 11.15 -2.97 -0.74
C ILE A 185 10.05 -3.52 -1.65
N ALA A 186 9.34 -4.54 -1.18
CA ALA A 186 8.21 -5.11 -1.91
C ALA A 186 6.95 -4.25 -1.73
N PRO A 187 6.01 -4.26 -2.69
CA PRO A 187 4.63 -3.85 -2.42
C PRO A 187 4.08 -4.57 -1.18
N SER A 188 3.12 -3.96 -0.50
CA SER A 188 2.53 -4.45 0.77
C SER A 188 3.49 -4.48 1.97
N GLU A 189 4.66 -3.83 1.89
CA GLU A 189 5.58 -3.68 3.02
C GLU A 189 5.47 -2.30 3.69
N LEU A 190 5.44 -2.30 5.04
CA LEU A 190 5.56 -1.12 5.88
C LEU A 190 7.01 -0.96 6.33
N VAL A 191 7.63 0.15 5.96
CA VAL A 191 8.98 0.55 6.37
C VAL A 191 8.90 1.68 7.38
N THR A 192 9.62 1.56 8.49
CA THR A 192 9.75 2.65 9.47
C THR A 192 11.15 3.23 9.46
N ILE A 193 11.24 4.56 9.36
CA ILE A 193 12.50 5.29 9.53
C ILE A 193 12.44 6.05 10.85
N GLY A 194 13.29 5.67 11.80
CA GLY A 194 13.40 6.30 13.12
C GLY A 194 14.71 7.08 13.29
N ALA A 195 14.62 8.29 13.83
CA ALA A 195 15.80 9.08 14.20
C ALA A 195 15.48 10.07 15.33
N LYS A 196 16.51 10.55 16.03
CA LYS A 196 16.40 11.75 16.89
C LYS A 196 16.15 12.99 16.01
N SER A 197 15.64 14.05 16.63
CA SER A 197 15.43 15.33 15.93
C SER A 197 16.73 15.85 15.29
N GLY A 198 16.64 16.37 14.09
CA GLY A 198 17.76 17.01 13.36
C GLY A 198 18.83 16.07 12.81
N VAL A 199 18.69 14.75 12.91
CA VAL A 199 19.69 13.78 12.42
C VAL A 199 19.59 13.51 10.91
N GLY A 200 18.50 13.92 10.25
CA GLY A 200 18.36 13.78 8.79
C GLY A 200 17.27 12.78 8.35
N LYS A 201 16.38 12.33 9.24
CA LYS A 201 15.27 11.42 8.95
C LYS A 201 14.51 11.74 7.65
N SER A 202 13.97 12.97 7.57
CA SER A 202 13.20 13.44 6.40
C SER A 202 14.07 13.52 5.15
N ALA A 203 15.37 13.87 5.28
CA ALA A 203 16.29 13.89 4.15
C ALA A 203 16.53 12.48 3.58
N LEU A 204 16.62 11.45 4.43
CA LEU A 204 16.73 10.06 3.98
C LEU A 204 15.45 9.63 3.24
N ALA A 205 14.27 9.92 3.79
CA ALA A 205 12.99 9.59 3.16
C ALA A 205 12.83 10.29 1.80
N ILE A 206 13.17 11.58 1.71
CA ILE A 206 13.15 12.34 0.46
C ILE A 206 14.13 11.72 -0.56
N ARG A 207 15.33 11.31 -0.13
CA ARG A 207 16.29 10.67 -1.03
C ARG A 207 15.74 9.35 -1.58
N MET A 208 15.11 8.54 -0.73
CA MET A 208 14.42 7.31 -1.16
C MET A 208 13.28 7.63 -2.12
N ALA A 209 12.45 8.65 -1.83
CA ALA A 209 11.37 9.10 -2.69
C ALA A 209 11.87 9.45 -4.11
N ILE A 210 12.93 10.26 -4.19
CA ILE A 210 13.56 10.66 -5.47
C ILE A 210 14.06 9.42 -6.24
N ASN A 211 14.72 8.50 -5.56
CA ASN A 211 15.25 7.30 -6.20
C ASN A 211 14.11 6.38 -6.73
N MET A 212 13.05 6.19 -5.94
CA MET A 212 11.88 5.40 -6.35
C MET A 212 11.11 6.07 -7.50
N TYR A 213 10.96 7.39 -7.47
CA TYR A 213 10.39 8.16 -8.57
C TYR A 213 11.19 7.97 -9.88
N LYS A 214 12.54 8.02 -9.81
CA LYS A 214 13.42 7.75 -10.97
C LYS A 214 13.27 6.34 -11.55
N LEU A 215 12.77 5.40 -10.75
CA LEU A 215 12.42 4.04 -11.18
C LEU A 215 10.98 3.94 -11.73
N GLY A 216 10.33 5.09 -11.98
CA GLY A 216 8.98 5.17 -12.54
C GLY A 216 7.87 4.89 -11.54
N LYS A 217 8.13 4.99 -10.23
CA LYS A 217 7.10 4.78 -9.19
C LYS A 217 6.42 6.10 -8.83
N LYS A 218 5.08 6.06 -8.69
CA LYS A 218 4.28 7.19 -8.21
C LYS A 218 4.44 7.36 -6.72
N VAL A 219 4.80 8.56 -6.26
CA VAL A 219 5.12 8.85 -4.87
C VAL A 219 4.19 9.90 -4.29
N LEU A 220 3.52 9.59 -3.17
CA LEU A 220 2.76 10.54 -2.36
C LEU A 220 3.52 10.81 -1.06
N ILE A 221 3.84 12.08 -0.80
CA ILE A 221 4.50 12.54 0.44
C ILE A 221 3.49 13.33 1.26
N VAL A 222 3.07 12.78 2.40
CA VAL A 222 2.27 13.48 3.40
C VAL A 222 3.21 14.04 4.45
N SER A 223 3.37 15.37 4.45
CA SER A 223 4.31 16.07 5.34
C SER A 223 3.56 16.86 6.40
N ARG A 224 3.68 16.44 7.68
CA ARG A 224 3.07 17.15 8.81
C ARG A 224 4.04 18.04 9.57
N GLU A 225 5.32 17.84 9.39
CA GLU A 225 6.38 18.65 10.03
C GLU A 225 6.74 19.88 9.19
N MET A 226 6.67 19.74 7.86
CA MET A 226 7.17 20.74 6.92
C MET A 226 6.08 21.11 5.91
N SER A 227 6.07 22.39 5.49
CA SER A 227 5.23 22.80 4.38
C SER A 227 5.65 22.13 3.06
N LYS A 228 4.71 21.94 2.13
CA LYS A 228 5.00 21.39 0.79
C LYS A 228 6.11 22.17 0.07
N ARG A 229 6.17 23.50 0.27
CA ARG A 229 7.24 24.34 -0.25
C ARG A 229 8.61 23.92 0.30
N GLN A 230 8.72 23.72 1.62
CA GLN A 230 9.98 23.31 2.25
C GLN A 230 10.43 21.92 1.79
N VAL A 231 9.48 20.99 1.57
CA VAL A 231 9.79 19.67 1.03
C VAL A 231 10.29 19.78 -0.41
N ALA A 232 9.61 20.58 -1.25
CA ALA A 232 10.01 20.82 -2.64
C ALA A 232 11.40 21.50 -2.72
N GLU A 233 11.68 22.49 -1.85
CA GLU A 233 13.01 23.12 -1.74
C GLU A 233 14.08 22.06 -1.38
N ARG A 234 13.80 21.14 -0.46
CA ARG A 234 14.75 20.06 -0.12
C ARG A 234 14.97 19.09 -1.29
N ILE A 235 13.93 18.76 -2.04
CA ILE A 235 14.05 17.93 -3.25
C ILE A 235 14.95 18.63 -4.28
N LEU A 236 14.71 19.93 -4.51
CA LEU A 236 15.49 20.75 -5.44
C LEU A 236 16.97 20.76 -5.04
N LEU A 237 17.29 21.08 -3.77
CA LEU A 237 18.65 21.14 -3.28
C LEU A 237 19.34 19.77 -3.32
N ALA A 238 18.65 18.72 -2.87
CA ALA A 238 19.20 17.36 -2.85
C ALA A 238 19.53 16.81 -4.24
N HIS A 239 18.87 17.33 -5.28
CA HIS A 239 19.05 16.81 -6.64
C HIS A 239 19.91 17.72 -7.51
N SER A 240 19.73 19.04 -7.46
CA SER A 240 20.53 19.98 -8.24
C SER A 240 21.98 20.11 -7.75
N GLY A 241 22.25 19.73 -6.49
CA GLY A 241 23.55 19.97 -5.86
C GLY A 241 23.83 21.44 -5.59
N VAL A 242 22.82 22.30 -5.68
CA VAL A 242 22.89 23.70 -5.23
C VAL A 242 22.86 23.74 -3.71
N THR A 243 23.74 24.48 -3.09
CA THR A 243 23.78 24.58 -1.63
C THR A 243 22.64 25.47 -1.12
N LYS A 244 22.20 25.21 0.13
CA LYS A 244 21.23 26.06 0.80
C LYS A 244 21.64 27.52 0.85
N GLU A 245 22.94 27.80 1.05
CA GLU A 245 23.50 29.15 1.08
C GLU A 245 23.37 29.87 -0.27
N GLN A 246 23.70 29.20 -1.37
CA GLN A 246 23.49 29.72 -2.74
C GLN A 246 22.01 29.99 -2.99
N TYR A 247 21.12 29.08 -2.55
CA TYR A 247 19.70 29.23 -2.71
C TYR A 247 19.13 30.44 -1.93
N GLU A 248 19.52 30.60 -0.66
CA GLU A 248 19.06 31.70 0.20
C GLU A 248 19.59 33.05 -0.27
N ASN A 249 20.87 33.10 -0.69
CA ASN A 249 21.52 34.32 -1.20
C ASN A 249 21.20 34.62 -2.67
N ARG A 250 20.50 33.70 -3.38
CA ARG A 250 20.22 33.78 -4.82
C ARG A 250 21.51 33.92 -5.65
N ASP A 251 22.59 33.33 -5.19
CA ASP A 251 23.92 33.37 -5.81
C ASP A 251 24.09 32.12 -6.70
N PHE A 252 23.60 32.23 -7.94
CA PHE A 252 23.65 31.15 -8.91
C PHE A 252 24.50 31.56 -10.11
N ASP A 253 25.55 30.77 -10.38
CA ASP A 253 26.22 30.80 -11.67
C ASP A 253 25.41 30.12 -12.77
N ASP A 254 25.82 30.23 -14.02
CA ASP A 254 25.13 29.61 -15.16
C ASP A 254 25.00 28.08 -15.00
N LYS A 255 25.97 27.43 -14.37
CA LYS A 255 25.95 25.98 -14.13
C LYS A 255 24.90 25.60 -13.09
N ALA A 256 24.75 26.40 -12.04
CA ALA A 256 23.73 26.20 -11.02
C ALA A 256 22.31 26.35 -11.62
N TRP A 257 22.12 27.36 -12.47
CA TRP A 257 20.86 27.55 -13.18
C TRP A 257 20.50 26.35 -14.09
N VAL A 258 21.48 25.85 -14.86
CA VAL A 258 21.25 24.67 -15.70
C VAL A 258 20.80 23.47 -14.85
N LYS A 259 21.46 23.19 -13.73
CA LYS A 259 21.10 22.09 -12.84
C LYS A 259 19.72 22.26 -12.19
N ILE A 260 19.33 23.50 -11.86
CA ILE A 260 17.99 23.80 -11.35
C ILE A 260 16.94 23.46 -12.42
N VAL A 261 17.15 23.91 -13.67
CA VAL A 261 16.22 23.64 -14.78
C VAL A 261 16.14 22.15 -15.09
N GLU A 262 17.27 21.44 -15.19
CA GLU A 262 17.30 19.98 -15.37
C GLU A 262 16.55 19.24 -14.24
N THR A 263 16.67 19.75 -13.00
CA THR A 263 15.92 19.18 -11.86
C THR A 263 14.41 19.41 -12.03
N MET A 264 14.00 20.60 -12.46
CA MET A 264 12.57 20.90 -12.70
C MET A 264 12.01 20.07 -13.85
N GLU A 265 12.76 19.88 -14.93
CA GLU A 265 12.36 19.02 -16.05
C GLU A 265 12.20 17.56 -15.62
N MET A 266 13.09 17.04 -14.76
CA MET A 266 12.99 15.69 -14.23
C MET A 266 11.69 15.46 -13.44
N PHE A 267 11.22 16.45 -12.68
CA PHE A 267 10.00 16.40 -11.87
C PHE A 267 8.80 17.04 -12.58
N SER A 268 8.78 17.05 -13.91
CA SER A 268 7.71 17.66 -14.73
C SER A 268 6.45 16.82 -14.83
N THR A 269 6.47 15.55 -14.38
CA THR A 269 5.30 14.67 -14.34
C THR A 269 4.57 14.79 -13.00
N ASP A 270 3.27 14.49 -13.01
CA ASP A 270 2.43 14.47 -11.80
C ASP A 270 2.61 13.19 -10.95
N ASP A 271 3.70 12.44 -11.15
CA ASP A 271 3.96 11.18 -10.46
C ASP A 271 4.61 11.35 -9.06
N ILE A 272 4.88 12.58 -8.62
CA ILE A 272 5.27 12.89 -7.26
C ILE A 272 4.40 14.02 -6.71
N ILE A 273 3.63 13.74 -5.66
CA ILE A 273 2.74 14.69 -5.01
C ILE A 273 3.19 14.91 -3.56
N ILE A 274 3.15 16.16 -3.13
CA ILE A 274 3.42 16.57 -1.75
C ILE A 274 2.19 17.23 -1.18
N ASP A 275 1.67 16.70 -0.08
CA ASP A 275 0.54 17.27 0.65
C ASP A 275 0.91 17.58 2.09
N ASP A 276 0.72 18.84 2.52
CA ASP A 276 0.99 19.31 3.88
C ASP A 276 -0.30 19.62 4.67
N LYS A 277 -1.47 19.36 4.08
CA LYS A 277 -2.78 19.61 4.68
C LYS A 277 -3.41 18.35 5.26
N ILE A 278 -3.18 17.20 4.63
CA ILE A 278 -3.65 15.89 5.11
C ILE A 278 -3.19 15.67 6.55
N SER A 279 -4.13 15.40 7.44
CA SER A 279 -3.90 15.29 8.88
C SER A 279 -4.42 14.01 9.51
N THR A 280 -5.32 13.28 8.84
CA THR A 280 -5.96 12.06 9.34
C THR A 280 -5.70 10.87 8.42
N ILE A 281 -5.85 9.66 8.96
CA ILE A 281 -5.77 8.42 8.17
C ILE A 281 -6.84 8.37 7.07
N GLN A 282 -8.05 8.88 7.33
CA GLN A 282 -9.13 8.92 6.33
C GLN A 282 -8.75 9.81 5.14
N GLU A 283 -8.19 11.01 5.41
CA GLU A 283 -7.71 11.88 4.34
C GLU A 283 -6.57 11.25 3.55
N ILE A 284 -5.66 10.50 4.21
CA ILE A 284 -4.62 9.73 3.53
C ILE A 284 -5.25 8.69 2.60
N LYS A 285 -6.23 7.90 3.08
CA LYS A 285 -6.93 6.90 2.27
C LYS A 285 -7.60 7.52 1.04
N GLN A 286 -8.27 8.67 1.19
CA GLN A 286 -8.88 9.39 0.07
C GLN A 286 -7.84 9.83 -0.96
N ALA A 287 -6.71 10.40 -0.50
CA ALA A 287 -5.63 10.80 -1.39
C ALA A 287 -5.00 9.60 -2.13
N VAL A 288 -4.80 8.48 -1.44
CA VAL A 288 -4.29 7.23 -2.02
C VAL A 288 -5.24 6.68 -3.10
N ARG A 289 -6.55 6.65 -2.85
CA ARG A 289 -7.54 6.22 -3.86
C ARG A 289 -7.54 7.10 -5.09
N HIS A 290 -7.41 8.41 -4.90
CA HIS A 290 -7.42 9.38 -6.00
C HIS A 290 -6.14 9.32 -6.83
N PHE A 291 -4.99 9.35 -6.18
CA PHE A 291 -3.69 9.43 -6.85
C PHE A 291 -3.12 8.06 -7.23
N LYS A 292 -3.50 6.99 -6.51
CA LYS A 292 -3.01 5.60 -6.68
C LYS A 292 -1.48 5.54 -6.68
N PRO A 293 -0.82 5.92 -5.57
CA PRO A 293 0.64 5.89 -5.47
C PRO A 293 1.15 4.46 -5.31
N ASP A 294 2.34 4.17 -5.86
CA ASP A 294 3.10 2.96 -5.54
C ASP A 294 3.79 3.09 -4.17
N VAL A 295 4.09 4.32 -3.75
CA VAL A 295 4.82 4.62 -2.52
C VAL A 295 4.16 5.79 -1.78
N LEU A 296 3.79 5.55 -0.52
CA LEU A 296 3.32 6.57 0.42
C LEU A 296 4.40 6.86 1.45
N ILE A 297 4.76 8.13 1.64
CA ILE A 297 5.67 8.57 2.71
C ILE A 297 4.89 9.47 3.69
N VAL A 298 4.97 9.17 5.00
CA VAL A 298 4.32 9.93 6.06
C VAL A 298 5.37 10.52 7.01
N ASP A 299 5.56 11.84 6.98
CA ASP A 299 6.54 12.57 7.81
C ASP A 299 5.83 13.52 8.79
N TYR A 300 5.67 13.14 10.04
CA TYR A 300 5.87 11.87 10.73
C TYR A 300 4.58 11.46 11.50
N VAL A 301 4.44 10.18 11.77
CA VAL A 301 3.17 9.57 12.25
C VAL A 301 2.63 10.18 13.54
N GLN A 302 3.51 10.64 14.45
CA GLN A 302 3.07 11.28 15.71
C GLN A 302 2.38 12.63 15.49
N LEU A 303 2.43 13.26 14.31
CA LEU A 303 1.71 14.51 14.02
C LEU A 303 0.35 14.29 13.37
N LEU A 304 0.01 13.05 13.03
CA LEU A 304 -1.33 12.75 12.54
C LEU A 304 -2.35 12.86 13.68
N THR A 305 -3.54 13.30 13.32
CA THR A 305 -4.69 13.40 14.22
C THR A 305 -5.27 11.99 14.43
N PRO A 306 -5.39 11.53 15.68
CA PRO A 306 -5.92 10.20 15.96
C PRO A 306 -7.45 10.16 15.76
N ASN A 307 -7.97 8.97 15.43
CA ASN A 307 -9.43 8.75 15.34
C ASN A 307 -10.12 8.94 16.70
N ASN A 308 -9.47 8.55 17.80
CA ASN A 308 -9.99 8.74 19.14
C ASN A 308 -9.04 9.61 19.98
N PRO A 309 -9.30 10.91 20.17
CA PRO A 309 -8.46 11.80 20.97
C PRO A 309 -8.39 11.45 22.45
N LYS A 310 -9.31 10.63 22.98
CA LYS A 310 -9.38 10.26 24.41
C LYS A 310 -8.44 9.12 24.78
N ASP A 311 -7.91 8.40 23.81
CA ASP A 311 -6.97 7.33 24.04
C ASP A 311 -5.59 7.85 24.48
N SER A 312 -4.82 7.01 25.17
CA SER A 312 -3.44 7.35 25.50
C SER A 312 -2.62 7.58 24.24
N ARG A 313 -1.62 8.46 24.31
CA ARG A 313 -0.75 8.78 23.16
C ARG A 313 -0.13 7.56 22.53
N GLU A 314 0.30 6.61 23.33
CA GLU A 314 0.84 5.33 22.88
C GLU A 314 -0.17 4.55 22.01
N ARG A 315 -1.44 4.50 22.45
CA ARG A 315 -2.51 3.82 21.73
C ARG A 315 -2.87 4.53 20.44
N GLN A 316 -2.95 5.86 20.48
CA GLN A 316 -3.21 6.66 19.27
C GLN A 316 -2.18 6.40 18.16
N VAL A 317 -0.90 6.40 18.53
CA VAL A 317 0.19 6.14 17.58
C VAL A 317 0.19 4.69 17.10
N ALA A 318 -0.15 3.75 17.98
CA ALA A 318 -0.30 2.33 17.61
C ALA A 318 -1.42 2.11 16.61
N ASP A 319 -2.56 2.75 16.79
CA ASP A 319 -3.71 2.61 15.88
C ASP A 319 -3.40 3.22 14.51
N ILE A 320 -2.74 4.38 14.46
CA ILE A 320 -2.25 4.99 13.21
C ILE A 320 -1.31 4.03 12.48
N SER A 321 -0.33 3.44 13.18
CA SER A 321 0.63 2.50 12.57
C SER A 321 -0.07 1.26 11.99
N ARG A 322 -1.04 0.70 12.71
CA ARG A 322 -1.82 -0.45 12.22
C ARG A 322 -2.64 -0.12 10.98
N GLU A 323 -3.27 1.06 10.96
CA GLU A 323 -4.02 1.50 9.77
C GLU A 323 -3.09 1.69 8.56
N LEU A 324 -1.91 2.30 8.77
CA LEU A 324 -0.89 2.40 7.72
C LEU A 324 -0.40 1.03 7.25
N LYS A 325 -0.22 0.06 8.17
CA LYS A 325 0.11 -1.32 7.81
C LYS A 325 -0.99 -1.99 7.00
N LYS A 326 -2.25 -1.79 7.38
CA LYS A 326 -3.39 -2.32 6.64
C LYS A 326 -3.44 -1.76 5.21
N MET A 327 -3.22 -0.45 5.06
CA MET A 327 -3.19 0.21 3.75
C MET A 327 -2.12 -0.38 2.81
N THR A 328 -1.00 -0.91 3.31
CA THR A 328 0.01 -1.56 2.45
C THR A 328 -0.58 -2.74 1.68
N SER A 329 -1.44 -3.53 2.31
CA SER A 329 -2.10 -4.70 1.71
C SER A 329 -3.35 -4.30 0.92
N ASP A 330 -4.19 -3.40 1.48
CA ASP A 330 -5.45 -2.97 0.85
C ASP A 330 -5.21 -2.25 -0.51
N PHE A 331 -4.06 -1.59 -0.68
CA PHE A 331 -3.72 -0.82 -1.89
C PHE A 331 -2.48 -1.35 -2.61
N GLU A 332 -1.92 -2.49 -2.19
CA GLU A 332 -0.73 -3.11 -2.79
C GLU A 332 0.44 -2.13 -2.99
N MET A 333 0.68 -1.25 -2.00
CA MET A 333 1.68 -0.20 -2.08
C MET A 333 2.74 -0.30 -0.98
N ILE A 334 3.87 0.38 -1.19
CA ILE A 334 4.91 0.57 -0.17
C ILE A 334 4.51 1.74 0.72
N VAL A 335 4.53 1.56 2.05
CA VAL A 335 4.37 2.67 2.99
C VAL A 335 5.67 2.88 3.77
N ILE A 336 6.17 4.11 3.75
CA ILE A 336 7.34 4.56 4.52
C ILE A 336 6.84 5.53 5.57
N GLN A 337 6.77 5.10 6.83
CA GLN A 337 6.40 5.97 7.94
C GLN A 337 7.64 6.45 8.68
N LEU A 338 7.66 7.73 9.03
CA LEU A 338 8.74 8.30 9.81
C LEU A 338 8.31 8.42 11.27
N THR A 339 9.25 8.20 12.18
CA THR A 339 9.02 8.30 13.63
C THR A 339 10.16 9.05 14.31
N GLN A 340 9.81 9.90 15.26
CA GLN A 340 10.80 10.56 16.10
C GLN A 340 11.11 9.69 17.31
N LEU A 341 12.39 9.46 17.57
CA LEU A 341 12.84 8.71 18.75
C LEU A 341 12.90 9.64 19.96
N ALA A 342 12.47 9.11 21.12
CA ALA A 342 12.56 9.83 22.38
C ALA A 342 14.03 9.97 22.83
N GLU A 343 14.38 11.10 23.40
CA GLU A 343 15.64 11.25 24.11
C GLU A 343 15.59 10.49 25.44
N LYS A 344 16.27 9.38 25.55
CA LYS A 344 16.44 8.65 26.79
C LYS A 344 17.78 8.98 27.43
N GLY A 345 17.73 9.79 28.49
CA GLY A 345 18.87 10.00 29.38
C GLY A 345 20.03 10.83 28.84
N ILE A 346 21.04 11.01 29.67
CA ILE A 346 22.29 11.70 29.31
C ILE A 346 23.13 10.69 28.52
N GLY A 347 23.28 10.91 27.21
CA GLY A 347 24.12 10.09 26.32
C GLY A 347 23.51 9.89 24.93
N ASN A 348 24.36 9.79 23.93
CA ASN A 348 23.97 9.56 22.54
C ASN A 348 23.98 8.06 22.24
N TYR A 349 23.04 7.31 22.84
CA TYR A 349 22.97 5.86 22.64
C TYR A 349 22.53 5.53 21.20
N LYS A 350 23.26 4.59 20.58
CA LYS A 350 22.90 3.99 19.30
C LYS A 350 21.52 3.33 19.40
N PRO A 351 20.56 3.68 18.54
CA PRO A 351 19.24 3.07 18.56
C PRO A 351 19.31 1.60 18.16
N SER A 352 18.61 0.72 18.89
CA SER A 352 18.52 -0.69 18.59
C SER A 352 17.26 -1.27 19.24
N GLY A 353 16.50 -2.07 18.49
CA GLY A 353 15.30 -2.74 18.96
C GLY A 353 14.17 -1.80 19.38
N GLU A 354 13.25 -2.35 20.19
CA GLU A 354 12.02 -1.67 20.64
C GLU A 354 12.26 -0.56 21.67
N SER A 355 13.45 -0.49 22.27
CA SER A 355 13.66 0.21 23.56
C SER A 355 13.67 1.73 23.46
N TYR A 356 13.76 2.30 22.27
CA TYR A 356 13.83 3.75 22.06
C TYR A 356 12.48 4.44 21.87
N THR A 357 11.41 3.67 21.91
CA THR A 357 10.10 4.15 21.52
C THR A 357 9.04 3.72 22.51
N ARG A 358 8.94 4.41 23.67
CA ARG A 358 7.83 4.16 24.61
C ARG A 358 6.47 4.28 23.92
N GLU A 359 6.33 5.24 23.01
CA GLU A 359 5.12 5.47 22.18
C GLU A 359 5.08 4.62 20.91
N SER A 360 6.10 3.79 20.65
CA SER A 360 6.33 3.19 19.32
C SER A 360 6.64 1.70 19.32
N ARG A 361 6.40 0.95 20.40
CA ARG A 361 6.53 -0.51 20.33
C ARG A 361 5.66 -1.09 19.22
N ALA A 362 4.44 -0.58 19.08
CA ALA A 362 3.54 -0.98 17.99
C ALA A 362 4.15 -0.68 16.61
N ILE A 363 4.72 0.52 16.40
CA ILE A 363 5.39 0.88 15.15
C ILE A 363 6.48 -0.13 14.79
N TYR A 364 7.31 -0.54 15.77
CA TYR A 364 8.36 -1.53 15.55
C TYR A 364 7.77 -2.90 15.17
N HIS A 365 6.72 -3.34 15.87
CA HIS A 365 6.10 -4.64 15.63
C HIS A 365 5.36 -4.70 14.29
N ASP A 366 4.61 -3.65 13.94
CA ASP A 366 3.81 -3.58 12.73
C ASP A 366 4.68 -3.54 11.47
N SER A 367 5.89 -2.96 11.56
CA SER A 367 6.79 -2.77 10.42
C SER A 367 7.41 -4.07 9.92
N ASN A 368 7.52 -4.19 8.59
CA ASN A 368 8.29 -5.23 7.91
C ASN A 368 9.80 -4.94 8.01
N CYS A 369 10.17 -3.67 7.85
CA CYS A 369 11.54 -3.21 7.93
C CYS A 369 11.62 -1.97 8.85
N VAL A 370 12.62 -1.93 9.74
CA VAL A 370 12.90 -0.78 10.61
C VAL A 370 14.31 -0.30 10.36
N ILE A 371 14.42 0.97 10.04
CA ILE A 371 15.67 1.66 9.71
C ILE A 371 15.88 2.77 10.73
N TYR A 372 17.06 2.80 11.35
CA TYR A 372 17.44 3.91 12.21
C TYR A 372 18.54 4.75 11.55
N VAL A 373 18.46 6.07 11.75
CA VAL A 373 19.54 7.01 11.39
C VAL A 373 20.14 7.51 12.68
N HIS A 374 21.41 7.23 12.88
CA HIS A 374 22.15 7.56 14.09
C HIS A 374 23.29 8.51 13.80
N HIS A 375 23.37 9.62 14.56
CA HIS A 375 24.49 10.55 14.48
C HIS A 375 25.66 10.01 15.34
N VAL A 376 26.77 9.71 14.69
CA VAL A 376 27.96 9.11 15.31
C VAL A 376 28.79 10.21 16.00
N THR A 377 28.75 10.25 17.32
CA THR A 377 29.45 11.28 18.12
C THR A 377 30.34 10.71 19.21
N GLU A 378 30.15 9.45 19.64
CA GLU A 378 30.93 8.84 20.69
C GLU A 378 32.27 8.30 20.18
N GLU A 379 33.34 8.46 20.97
CA GLU A 379 34.70 8.02 20.60
C GLU A 379 34.77 6.55 20.19
N LYS A 380 34.06 5.66 20.93
CA LYS A 380 34.00 4.22 20.61
C LYS A 380 33.34 3.94 19.27
N GLU A 381 32.27 4.67 18.95
CA GLU A 381 31.55 4.53 17.67
C GLU A 381 32.39 5.07 16.51
N ILE A 382 33.08 6.21 16.72
CA ILE A 382 34.04 6.76 15.75
C ILE A 382 35.18 5.78 15.49
N GLU A 383 35.67 5.10 16.51
CA GLU A 383 36.67 4.04 16.37
C GLU A 383 36.17 2.85 15.57
N ILE A 384 34.92 2.41 15.80
CA ILE A 384 34.29 1.34 15.05
C ILE A 384 34.10 1.77 13.59
N ALA A 385 33.62 2.99 13.34
CA ALA A 385 33.48 3.53 12.01
C ALA A 385 34.83 3.61 11.28
N HIS A 386 35.86 4.09 11.96
CA HIS A 386 37.22 4.14 11.43
C HIS A 386 37.75 2.78 11.03
N ASN A 387 37.50 1.74 11.84
CA ASN A 387 37.99 0.39 11.59
C ASN A 387 37.19 -0.35 10.49
N ARG A 388 35.96 0.07 10.20
CA ARG A 388 35.09 -0.60 9.19
C ARG A 388 35.08 0.07 7.82
N THR A 389 35.63 1.26 7.70
CA THR A 389 35.52 2.09 6.49
C THR A 389 36.91 2.45 5.93
N VAL A 390 36.98 3.12 4.79
CA VAL A 390 38.17 3.70 4.19
C VAL A 390 38.87 4.70 5.12
N LEU A 391 38.23 5.16 6.18
CA LEU A 391 38.88 5.89 7.27
C LEU A 391 40.04 5.11 7.90
N LYS A 392 40.07 3.79 7.74
CA LYS A 392 41.16 2.89 8.17
C LYS A 392 42.49 3.18 7.43
N GLU A 393 42.44 3.68 6.21
CA GLU A 393 43.65 4.03 5.43
C GLU A 393 44.31 5.31 5.93
N ARG A 394 43.59 6.12 6.74
CA ARG A 394 44.14 7.29 7.41
C ARG A 394 44.80 6.85 8.72
N GLN A 395 46.11 6.97 8.78
CA GLN A 395 46.97 6.31 9.79
C GLN A 395 46.78 6.78 11.24
N ASN A 396 45.98 7.83 11.54
CA ASN A 396 45.87 8.40 12.87
C ASN A 396 44.45 8.71 13.31
N LYS A 397 44.01 8.15 14.49
CA LYS A 397 42.70 8.40 15.09
C LYS A 397 42.44 9.87 15.42
N GLU A 398 43.48 10.61 15.82
CA GLU A 398 43.37 12.04 16.13
C GLU A 398 43.05 12.85 14.87
N GLU A 399 43.71 12.55 13.74
CA GLU A 399 43.41 13.16 12.45
C GLU A 399 41.97 12.92 12.00
N THR A 400 41.44 11.72 12.27
CA THR A 400 40.02 11.40 11.98
C THR A 400 39.07 12.23 12.84
N LYS A 401 39.36 12.40 14.15
CA LYS A 401 38.56 13.25 15.03
C LYS A 401 38.60 14.72 14.64
N GLU A 402 39.77 15.23 14.29
CA GLU A 402 39.90 16.60 13.79
C GLU A 402 39.13 16.81 12.49
N MET A 403 39.24 15.87 11.57
CA MET A 403 38.46 15.89 10.33
C MET A 403 36.95 15.89 10.60
N LEU A 404 36.44 15.04 11.51
CA LEU A 404 35.03 15.01 11.88
C LEU A 404 34.56 16.35 12.44
N LYS A 405 35.30 16.93 13.39
CA LYS A 405 35.01 18.27 13.92
C LYS A 405 35.00 19.35 12.84
N ARG A 406 35.92 19.25 11.88
CA ARG A 406 36.01 20.21 10.75
C ARG A 406 34.81 20.05 9.81
N LEU A 407 34.40 18.79 9.53
CA LEU A 407 33.24 18.49 8.70
C LEU A 407 31.93 18.91 9.38
N GLU A 408 31.80 18.71 10.69
CA GLU A 408 30.65 19.22 11.47
C GLU A 408 30.58 20.76 11.41
N GLY A 409 31.71 21.43 11.50
CA GLY A 409 31.79 22.90 11.37
C GLY A 409 31.29 23.44 10.03
N ILE A 410 31.33 22.64 8.97
CA ILE A 410 30.77 22.98 7.64
C ILE A 410 29.38 22.35 7.37
N GLY A 411 28.75 21.78 8.41
CA GLY A 411 27.39 21.20 8.31
C GLY A 411 27.32 19.77 7.76
N THR A 412 28.45 19.06 7.73
CA THR A 412 28.55 17.66 7.36
C THR A 412 28.71 16.79 8.62
N ARG A 413 28.00 15.70 8.70
CA ARG A 413 27.99 14.81 9.88
C ARG A 413 28.25 13.36 9.48
N LEU A 414 28.92 12.63 10.37
CA LEU A 414 29.02 11.17 10.23
C LEU A 414 27.74 10.56 10.79
N VAL A 415 27.05 9.77 9.99
CA VAL A 415 25.85 9.07 10.40
C VAL A 415 25.97 7.57 10.08
N GLU A 416 25.33 6.76 10.90
CA GLU A 416 25.16 5.34 10.65
C GLU A 416 23.69 5.09 10.26
N ILE A 417 23.47 4.45 9.10
CA ILE A 417 22.15 3.96 8.69
C ILE A 417 22.10 2.49 9.08
N ILE A 418 21.14 2.13 9.92
CA ILE A 418 21.01 0.83 10.55
C ILE A 418 19.70 0.19 10.11
N VAL A 419 19.76 -0.93 9.41
CA VAL A 419 18.60 -1.80 9.20
C VAL A 419 18.52 -2.73 10.40
N ASP A 420 17.68 -2.37 11.39
CA ASP A 420 17.59 -3.04 12.69
C ASP A 420 16.60 -4.21 12.67
N LYS A 421 15.56 -4.13 11.85
CA LYS A 421 14.58 -5.19 11.62
C LYS A 421 14.34 -5.35 10.12
N ASN A 422 14.29 -6.59 9.67
CA ASN A 422 13.88 -6.93 8.31
C ASN A 422 13.24 -8.33 8.30
N ARG A 423 11.94 -8.41 7.99
CA ARG A 423 11.23 -9.69 7.95
C ARG A 423 11.57 -10.53 6.72
N SER A 424 12.01 -9.88 5.64
CA SER A 424 12.19 -10.49 4.32
C SER A 424 13.67 -10.65 3.93
N GLY A 425 14.62 -10.38 4.87
CA GLY A 425 16.05 -10.43 4.54
C GLY A 425 16.96 -10.27 5.76
N SER A 426 18.16 -9.75 5.51
CA SER A 426 19.17 -9.56 6.55
C SER A 426 19.04 -8.18 7.25
N VAL A 427 19.71 -8.05 8.37
CA VAL A 427 19.93 -6.78 9.07
C VAL A 427 21.39 -6.36 8.92
N GLY A 428 21.68 -5.07 9.11
CA GLY A 428 23.03 -4.57 8.98
C GLY A 428 23.10 -3.07 9.09
N SER A 429 24.32 -2.53 9.05
CA SER A 429 24.51 -1.09 9.09
C SER A 429 25.71 -0.66 8.26
N ASP A 430 25.71 0.60 7.84
CA ASP A 430 26.83 1.21 7.17
C ASP A 430 26.90 2.72 7.47
N TYR A 431 28.06 3.33 7.23
CA TYR A 431 28.35 4.70 7.57
C TYR A 431 28.25 5.62 6.34
N TYR A 432 27.74 6.83 6.57
CA TYR A 432 27.51 7.83 5.51
C TYR A 432 27.93 9.22 6.00
N TRP A 433 28.37 10.05 5.05
CA TRP A 433 28.44 11.49 5.24
C TRP A 433 27.07 12.09 4.95
N PHE A 434 26.47 12.73 5.93
CA PHE A 434 25.25 13.52 5.73
C PHE A 434 25.64 15.01 5.61
N SER A 435 25.36 15.60 4.45
CA SER A 435 25.51 17.04 4.21
C SER A 435 24.20 17.74 4.50
N GLY A 436 24.14 18.50 5.58
CA GLY A 436 22.97 19.34 5.89
C GLY A 436 22.78 20.49 4.89
N LYS A 437 23.84 20.93 4.20
CA LYS A 437 23.78 21.97 3.18
C LYS A 437 23.13 21.49 1.87
N GLU A 438 23.40 20.25 1.49
CA GLU A 438 22.89 19.61 0.26
C GLU A 438 21.74 18.64 0.53
N MET A 439 21.39 18.45 1.79
CA MET A 439 20.34 17.49 2.24
C MET A 439 20.52 16.07 1.69
N SER A 440 21.80 15.66 1.54
CA SER A 440 22.16 14.43 0.85
C SER A 440 23.05 13.51 1.70
N TYR A 441 22.94 12.21 1.42
CA TYR A 441 23.74 11.15 2.02
C TYR A 441 24.75 10.63 1.01
N TYR A 442 26.01 10.55 1.42
CA TYR A 442 27.12 10.05 0.63
C TYR A 442 27.71 8.82 1.31
N PRO A 443 27.76 7.66 0.63
CA PRO A 443 28.42 6.49 1.20
C PRO A 443 29.91 6.80 1.42
N ILE A 444 30.47 6.23 2.46
CA ILE A 444 31.92 6.29 2.69
C ILE A 444 32.51 5.11 1.91
N VAL A 445 33.05 5.43 0.75
CA VAL A 445 33.69 4.48 -0.18
C VAL A 445 35.15 4.32 0.16
#